data_c35a5b8a04c3271159c478bb4bd5990a
#
_entry.id   c35a5b8a04c3271159c478bb4bd5990a
#
_cell.length_a   1.000
_cell.length_b   1.000
_cell.length_c   1.000
_cell.angle_alpha   90.00
_cell.angle_beta   90.00
_cell.angle_gamma   90.00
#
_symmetry.space_group_name_H-M   'P 1'
#
loop_
_entity.id
_entity.type
_entity.pdbx_description
1 polymer ?
#
loop_
_entity_poly.entity_id
_entity_poly.type
_entity_poly.pdbx_seq_one_letter_code
_entity_poly.pdbx_strand_id
1 'polypeptide(L)'
;MAPILAVNNLTKIYGRLVAVNDVSFAIQAGSCFGLLGPNGAGKTTTLEVIENILPPTSGDILYKGHPRAATFKNEVGIQFQQTSLLAMLTVWETLHVFKALYEHTENLDSLVQQCQLQEFKHQRHENLSGGQRQRFLLALALVNRPQLLFLDEPSTGLDPQARRNLWDIVNAIKASGKTIILTTHYMEEAQHLCDEVAIMDHGRIIARGAPKALIREHCEGVTVVLPRRSFRQPPETLPLNLQEINGAVHIQTSNIDDCLKQLLSCQVDLSDMSVHSPNLEHVFLNLTGRQLRD
;
A
#
# COMPACT_ATOMS: atom_id res chain seq x y z
N MET A 1 -4.67 8.13 22.93
CA MET A 1 -4.45 9.43 22.24
C MET A 1 -5.59 9.62 21.24
N ALA A 2 -6.02 10.86 20.98
CA ALA A 2 -7.03 11.11 19.94
C ALA A 2 -6.41 10.82 18.54
N PRO A 3 -7.21 10.25 17.62
CA PRO A 3 -6.73 10.00 16.25
C PRO A 3 -6.44 11.33 15.52
N ILE A 4 -5.43 11.34 14.64
CA ILE A 4 -5.15 12.49 13.79
C ILE A 4 -6.23 12.67 12.72
N LEU A 5 -6.78 11.56 12.23
CA LEU A 5 -7.86 11.53 11.27
C LEU A 5 -8.91 10.49 11.70
N ALA A 6 -10.18 10.86 11.63
CA ALA A 6 -11.31 9.94 11.80
C ALA A 6 -12.28 10.10 10.64
N VAL A 7 -12.71 8.99 10.08
CA VAL A 7 -13.72 8.89 9.02
C VAL A 7 -14.90 8.14 9.60
N ASN A 8 -16.11 8.73 9.55
CA ASN A 8 -17.31 8.19 10.14
C ASN A 8 -18.40 8.03 9.09
N ASN A 9 -18.82 6.80 8.84
CA ASN A 9 -19.92 6.42 7.96
C ASN A 9 -19.86 7.08 6.57
N LEU A 10 -18.63 7.18 6.03
CA LEU A 10 -18.37 7.84 4.75
C LEU A 10 -19.07 7.10 3.62
N THR A 11 -19.88 7.83 2.86
CA THR A 11 -20.52 7.34 1.65
C THR A 11 -20.32 8.31 0.51
N LYS A 12 -19.99 7.79 -0.68
CA LYS A 12 -19.89 8.56 -1.92
C LYS A 12 -20.62 7.86 -3.05
N ILE A 13 -21.55 8.58 -3.67
CA ILE A 13 -22.42 8.09 -4.75
C ILE A 13 -22.22 8.96 -5.98
N TYR A 14 -22.05 8.35 -7.14
CA TYR A 14 -22.05 8.99 -8.45
C TYR A 14 -23.22 8.48 -9.27
N GLY A 15 -24.29 9.26 -9.35
CA GLY A 15 -25.53 8.83 -10.01
C GLY A 15 -26.11 7.55 -9.37
N ARG A 16 -25.94 6.41 -10.02
CA ARG A 16 -26.39 5.10 -9.48
C ARG A 16 -25.23 4.27 -8.88
N LEU A 17 -23.99 4.68 -9.07
CA LEU A 17 -22.81 3.97 -8.59
C LEU A 17 -22.50 4.39 -7.15
N VAL A 18 -22.55 3.44 -6.23
CA VAL A 18 -22.07 3.63 -4.84
C VAL A 18 -20.59 3.29 -4.84
N ALA A 19 -19.71 4.31 -4.93
CA ALA A 19 -18.27 4.13 -4.98
C ALA A 19 -17.66 3.88 -3.60
N VAL A 20 -18.22 4.49 -2.55
CA VAL A 20 -17.87 4.29 -1.14
C VAL A 20 -19.15 4.11 -0.36
N ASN A 21 -19.23 3.09 0.48
CA ASN A 21 -20.46 2.65 1.13
C ASN A 21 -20.22 2.40 2.63
N ASP A 22 -20.55 3.37 3.45
CA ASP A 22 -20.51 3.29 4.92
C ASP A 22 -19.13 2.91 5.48
N VAL A 23 -18.09 3.63 5.04
CA VAL A 23 -16.71 3.40 5.44
C VAL A 23 -16.38 4.19 6.71
N SER A 24 -15.87 3.50 7.75
CA SER A 24 -15.47 4.11 9.01
C SER A 24 -14.11 3.59 9.48
N PHE A 25 -13.21 4.50 9.83
CA PHE A 25 -11.91 4.17 10.44
C PHE A 25 -11.29 5.39 11.11
N ALA A 26 -10.28 5.15 11.95
CA ALA A 26 -9.51 6.19 12.59
C ALA A 26 -8.02 5.87 12.51
N ILE A 27 -7.18 6.91 12.35
CA ILE A 27 -5.74 6.79 12.13
C ILE A 27 -5.01 7.51 13.25
N GLN A 28 -4.05 6.83 13.86
CA GLN A 28 -3.22 7.40 14.92
C GLN A 28 -2.10 8.26 14.36
N ALA A 29 -1.73 9.31 15.09
CA ALA A 29 -0.59 10.14 14.71
C ALA A 29 0.72 9.32 14.68
N GLY A 30 1.56 9.56 13.67
CA GLY A 30 2.86 8.89 13.50
C GLY A 30 2.77 7.46 12.95
N SER A 31 1.58 6.99 12.55
CA SER A 31 1.41 5.68 11.93
C SER A 31 1.28 5.75 10.41
N CYS A 32 1.50 4.62 9.75
CA CYS A 32 1.20 4.41 8.34
C CYS A 32 -0.04 3.54 8.20
N PHE A 33 -1.07 4.06 7.54
CA PHE A 33 -2.34 3.37 7.29
C PHE A 33 -2.51 3.10 5.79
N GLY A 34 -2.82 1.85 5.44
CA GLY A 34 -3.02 1.41 4.06
C GLY A 34 -4.49 1.15 3.71
N LEU A 35 -4.97 1.73 2.61
CA LEU A 35 -6.20 1.32 1.95
C LEU A 35 -5.87 0.36 0.81
N LEU A 36 -6.22 -0.92 0.98
CA LEU A 36 -5.89 -1.99 0.05
C LEU A 36 -7.14 -2.46 -0.70
N GLY A 37 -6.94 -3.00 -1.88
CA GLY A 37 -8.02 -3.61 -2.64
C GLY A 37 -7.79 -3.52 -4.15
N PRO A 38 -8.59 -4.21 -4.95
CA PRO A 38 -8.49 -4.20 -6.40
C PRO A 38 -8.86 -2.83 -7.00
N ASN A 39 -8.59 -2.68 -8.28
CA ASN A 39 -9.07 -1.53 -9.04
C ASN A 39 -10.59 -1.45 -9.00
N GLY A 40 -11.14 -0.26 -8.74
CA GLY A 40 -12.58 -0.05 -8.56
C GLY A 40 -13.13 -0.37 -7.18
N ALA A 41 -12.31 -0.77 -6.20
CA ALA A 41 -12.77 -1.01 -4.82
C ALA A 41 -13.20 0.26 -4.07
N GLY A 42 -12.91 1.45 -4.58
CA GLY A 42 -13.28 2.73 -3.96
C GLY A 42 -12.12 3.41 -3.20
N LYS A 43 -10.89 2.91 -3.29
CA LYS A 43 -9.70 3.44 -2.58
C LYS A 43 -9.43 4.91 -2.90
N THR A 44 -9.18 5.22 -4.17
CA THR A 44 -8.91 6.60 -4.64
C THR A 44 -10.06 7.53 -4.32
N THR A 45 -11.32 7.11 -4.55
CA THR A 45 -12.50 7.92 -4.20
C THR A 45 -12.55 8.21 -2.70
N THR A 46 -12.25 7.22 -1.85
CA THR A 46 -12.19 7.41 -0.39
C THR A 46 -11.09 8.42 -0.04
N LEU A 47 -9.91 8.30 -0.66
CA LEU A 47 -8.78 9.20 -0.44
C LEU A 47 -9.13 10.64 -0.87
N GLU A 48 -9.64 10.84 -2.09
CA GLU A 48 -10.03 12.15 -2.62
C GLU A 48 -11.09 12.87 -1.75
N VAL A 49 -12.01 12.11 -1.16
CA VAL A 49 -12.99 12.68 -0.21
C VAL A 49 -12.29 13.07 1.10
N ILE A 50 -11.35 12.27 1.61
CA ILE A 50 -10.58 12.59 2.82
C ILE A 50 -9.67 13.80 2.60
N GLU A 51 -9.06 13.92 1.44
CA GLU A 51 -8.21 15.04 1.01
C GLU A 51 -8.98 16.35 0.82
N ASN A 52 -10.32 16.29 0.86
CA ASN A 52 -11.21 17.43 0.59
C ASN A 52 -11.20 17.91 -0.87
N ILE A 53 -10.87 17.02 -1.81
CA ILE A 53 -10.98 17.24 -3.26
C ILE A 53 -12.42 17.03 -3.70
N LEU A 54 -13.05 15.96 -3.20
CA LEU A 54 -14.45 15.63 -3.45
C LEU A 54 -15.30 15.80 -2.19
N PRO A 55 -16.52 16.34 -2.29
CA PRO A 55 -17.45 16.34 -1.18
C PRO A 55 -18.00 14.91 -0.95
N PRO A 56 -18.20 14.47 0.30
CA PRO A 56 -18.93 13.24 0.61
C PRO A 56 -20.42 13.37 0.20
N THR A 57 -21.08 12.25 -0.05
CA THR A 57 -22.55 12.21 -0.14
C THR A 57 -23.16 12.21 1.25
N SER A 58 -22.55 11.47 2.20
CA SER A 58 -22.88 11.49 3.62
C SER A 58 -21.66 11.01 4.44
N GLY A 59 -21.74 11.20 5.76
CA GLY A 59 -20.67 10.89 6.70
C GLY A 59 -19.77 12.09 6.99
N ASP A 60 -18.92 11.94 8.00
CA ASP A 60 -18.07 13.00 8.52
C ASP A 60 -16.60 12.62 8.52
N ILE A 61 -15.74 13.63 8.28
CA ILE A 61 -14.31 13.48 8.36
C ILE A 61 -13.77 14.51 9.34
N LEU A 62 -13.13 14.01 10.38
CA LEU A 62 -12.52 14.81 11.44
C LEU A 62 -11.01 14.76 11.32
N TYR A 63 -10.38 15.91 11.33
CA TYR A 63 -8.93 16.08 11.42
C TYR A 63 -8.59 16.68 12.79
N LYS A 64 -7.74 16.00 13.55
CA LYS A 64 -7.40 16.39 14.93
C LYS A 64 -8.64 16.60 15.82
N GLY A 65 -9.68 15.77 15.61
CA GLY A 65 -10.93 15.81 16.38
C GLY A 65 -11.94 16.86 15.93
N HIS A 66 -11.66 17.67 14.90
CA HIS A 66 -12.55 18.72 14.40
C HIS A 66 -12.85 18.52 12.90
N PRO A 67 -14.00 19.02 12.39
CA PRO A 67 -14.25 19.08 10.96
C PRO A 67 -13.10 19.80 10.25
N ARG A 68 -12.77 19.35 9.04
CA ARG A 68 -11.66 19.92 8.27
C ARG A 68 -11.89 21.43 8.02
N ALA A 69 -10.99 22.27 8.53
CA ALA A 69 -10.98 23.70 8.30
C ALA A 69 -10.27 24.07 6.98
N ALA A 70 -10.33 25.35 6.57
CA ALA A 70 -9.60 25.84 5.40
C ALA A 70 -8.08 25.66 5.49
N THR A 71 -7.53 25.61 6.71
CA THR A 71 -6.10 25.36 7.01
C THR A 71 -5.68 23.92 6.76
N PHE A 72 -6.60 22.96 6.67
CA PHE A 72 -6.30 21.55 6.44
C PHE A 72 -5.35 21.34 5.26
N LYS A 73 -5.61 22.01 4.14
CA LYS A 73 -4.78 21.93 2.92
C LYS A 73 -3.32 22.36 3.12
N ASN A 74 -3.03 23.19 4.12
CA ASN A 74 -1.68 23.65 4.43
C ASN A 74 -0.92 22.66 5.35
N GLU A 75 -1.64 21.79 6.03
CA GLU A 75 -1.11 20.82 7.00
C GLU A 75 -0.96 19.41 6.42
N VAL A 76 -1.45 19.19 5.20
CA VAL A 76 -1.38 17.89 4.53
C VAL A 76 -0.52 17.98 3.27
N GLY A 77 0.16 16.89 2.96
CA GLY A 77 0.87 16.69 1.70
C GLY A 77 0.16 15.61 0.89
N ILE A 78 0.07 15.81 -0.43
CA ILE A 78 -0.62 14.87 -1.30
C ILE A 78 0.28 14.52 -2.49
N GLN A 79 0.53 13.24 -2.67
CA GLN A 79 1.11 12.69 -3.88
C GLN A 79 0.01 11.99 -4.66
N PHE A 80 -0.45 12.61 -5.73
CA PHE A 80 -1.46 12.04 -6.63
C PHE A 80 -0.87 10.93 -7.52
N GLN A 81 -1.68 10.00 -7.92
CA GLN A 81 -1.32 8.98 -8.91
C GLN A 81 -0.85 9.60 -10.23
N GLN A 82 -1.52 10.66 -10.67
CA GLN A 82 -1.12 11.44 -11.85
C GLN A 82 -1.01 12.92 -11.48
N THR A 83 0.14 13.51 -11.75
CA THR A 83 0.39 14.93 -11.52
C THR A 83 0.93 15.57 -12.80
N SER A 84 0.23 16.60 -13.28
CA SER A 84 0.72 17.48 -14.34
C SER A 84 1.51 18.62 -13.72
N LEU A 85 2.78 18.72 -14.06
CA LEU A 85 3.67 19.76 -13.59
C LEU A 85 3.90 20.82 -14.68
N LEU A 86 4.38 22.02 -14.27
CA LEU A 86 4.74 23.06 -15.20
C LEU A 86 5.87 22.58 -16.10
N ALA A 87 5.64 22.55 -17.41
CA ALA A 87 6.62 22.13 -18.39
C ALA A 87 7.90 22.98 -18.33
N MET A 88 9.00 22.42 -18.81
CA MET A 88 10.30 23.08 -18.96
C MET A 88 11.07 23.40 -17.68
N LEU A 89 10.49 23.22 -16.49
CA LEU A 89 11.18 23.41 -15.22
C LEU A 89 12.01 22.19 -14.83
N THR A 90 13.14 22.45 -14.20
CA THR A 90 13.93 21.44 -13.50
C THR A 90 13.23 21.01 -12.20
N VAL A 91 13.64 19.88 -11.64
CA VAL A 91 13.21 19.41 -10.31
C VAL A 91 13.42 20.53 -9.26
N TRP A 92 14.60 21.15 -9.27
CA TRP A 92 14.97 22.20 -8.32
C TRP A 92 14.10 23.45 -8.46
N GLU A 93 13.87 23.92 -9.68
CA GLU A 93 12.99 25.07 -9.95
C GLU A 93 11.55 24.79 -9.54
N THR A 94 11.05 23.58 -9.83
CA THR A 94 9.69 23.19 -9.43
C THR A 94 9.56 23.17 -7.91
N LEU A 95 10.54 22.64 -7.16
CA LEU A 95 10.54 22.69 -5.70
C LEU A 95 10.47 24.13 -5.17
N HIS A 96 11.18 25.08 -5.79
CA HIS A 96 11.11 26.51 -5.43
C HIS A 96 9.74 27.12 -5.71
N VAL A 97 9.12 26.79 -6.84
CA VAL A 97 7.77 27.25 -7.17
C VAL A 97 6.78 26.74 -6.11
N PHE A 98 6.83 25.45 -5.78
CA PHE A 98 5.94 24.87 -4.76
C PHE A 98 6.21 25.47 -3.38
N LYS A 99 7.47 25.71 -3.02
CA LYS A 99 7.84 26.37 -1.77
C LYS A 99 7.19 27.74 -1.65
N ALA A 100 7.11 28.50 -2.72
CA ALA A 100 6.54 29.86 -2.72
C ALA A 100 5.01 29.88 -2.50
N LEU A 101 4.32 28.72 -2.59
CA LEU A 101 2.87 28.60 -2.37
C LEU A 101 2.49 28.50 -0.88
N TYR A 102 3.47 28.27 0.02
CA TYR A 102 3.21 28.00 1.43
C TYR A 102 4.02 28.93 2.34
N GLU A 103 3.44 29.32 3.45
CA GLU A 103 4.11 30.14 4.48
C GLU A 103 5.14 29.33 5.29
N HIS A 104 4.80 28.07 5.60
CA HIS A 104 5.65 27.17 6.37
C HIS A 104 6.15 26.04 5.47
N THR A 105 7.46 25.99 5.26
CA THR A 105 8.06 25.06 4.31
C THR A 105 9.27 24.34 4.89
N GLU A 106 9.57 23.17 4.32
CA GLU A 106 10.79 22.42 4.61
C GLU A 106 12.00 23.09 3.94
N ASN A 107 13.20 22.81 4.46
CA ASN A 107 14.43 23.15 3.78
C ASN A 107 14.57 22.31 2.52
N LEU A 108 14.76 22.95 1.35
CA LEU A 108 14.81 22.23 0.08
C LEU A 108 16.03 21.30 -0.05
N ASP A 109 17.18 21.69 0.51
CA ASP A 109 18.36 20.80 0.48
C ASP A 109 18.12 19.54 1.35
N SER A 110 17.43 19.70 2.48
CA SER A 110 17.01 18.56 3.31
C SER A 110 16.04 17.65 2.56
N LEU A 111 15.06 18.20 1.82
CA LEU A 111 14.15 17.42 0.98
C LEU A 111 14.87 16.68 -0.14
N VAL A 112 15.80 17.37 -0.81
CA VAL A 112 16.66 16.79 -1.85
C VAL A 112 17.44 15.61 -1.29
N GLN A 113 17.97 15.73 -0.07
CA GLN A 113 18.68 14.64 0.60
C GLN A 113 17.75 13.50 1.00
N GLN A 114 16.63 13.82 1.66
CA GLN A 114 15.65 12.85 2.17
C GLN A 114 15.03 12.02 1.05
N CYS A 115 14.69 12.65 -0.09
CA CYS A 115 14.10 11.99 -1.25
C CYS A 115 15.13 11.55 -2.30
N GLN A 116 16.44 11.68 -2.01
CA GLN A 116 17.54 11.24 -2.87
C GLN A 116 17.46 11.83 -4.29
N LEU A 117 17.32 13.15 -4.40
CA LEU A 117 17.18 13.86 -5.68
C LEU A 117 18.49 14.47 -6.20
N GLN A 118 19.61 14.34 -5.48
CA GLN A 118 20.87 15.06 -5.72
C GLN A 118 21.36 14.92 -7.16
N GLU A 119 21.32 13.71 -7.72
CA GLU A 119 21.88 13.41 -9.04
C GLU A 119 21.09 14.03 -10.20
N PHE A 120 19.78 14.30 -9.99
CA PHE A 120 18.89 14.76 -11.05
C PHE A 120 18.14 16.04 -10.73
N LYS A 121 18.46 16.74 -9.62
CA LYS A 121 17.75 17.99 -9.23
C LYS A 121 17.82 19.09 -10.28
N HIS A 122 18.82 19.09 -11.16
CA HIS A 122 18.96 20.04 -12.26
C HIS A 122 18.45 19.51 -13.60
N GLN A 123 17.89 18.29 -13.64
CA GLN A 123 17.20 17.76 -14.81
C GLN A 123 15.77 18.26 -14.88
N ARG A 124 15.22 18.40 -16.08
CA ARG A 124 13.79 18.65 -16.28
C ARG A 124 13.00 17.43 -15.85
N HIS A 125 11.88 17.66 -15.16
CA HIS A 125 11.07 16.56 -14.63
C HIS A 125 10.50 15.63 -15.72
N GLU A 126 10.41 16.11 -16.97
CA GLU A 126 9.95 15.33 -18.12
C GLU A 126 10.93 14.21 -18.51
N ASN A 127 12.21 14.37 -18.18
CA ASN A 127 13.29 13.44 -18.51
C ASN A 127 13.61 12.44 -17.38
N LEU A 128 12.82 12.43 -16.32
CA LEU A 128 13.03 11.54 -15.19
C LEU A 128 12.58 10.11 -15.48
N SER A 129 13.32 9.13 -14.98
CA SER A 129 12.82 7.75 -14.91
C SER A 129 11.60 7.65 -13.99
N GLY A 130 10.81 6.58 -14.08
CA GLY A 130 9.65 6.37 -13.21
C GLY A 130 9.98 6.49 -11.73
N GLY A 131 11.04 5.84 -11.27
CA GLY A 131 11.48 5.91 -9.87
C GLY A 131 11.99 7.30 -9.45
N GLN A 132 12.71 8.01 -10.33
CA GLN A 132 13.11 9.40 -10.08
C GLN A 132 11.89 10.32 -9.97
N ARG A 133 10.91 10.14 -10.86
CA ARG A 133 9.67 10.90 -10.86
C ARG A 133 8.88 10.68 -9.56
N GLN A 134 8.73 9.44 -9.09
CA GLN A 134 8.01 9.17 -7.84
C GLN A 134 8.69 9.78 -6.62
N ARG A 135 10.03 9.69 -6.52
CA ARG A 135 10.79 10.36 -5.46
C ARG A 135 10.65 11.88 -5.49
N PHE A 136 10.59 12.46 -6.68
CA PHE A 136 10.37 13.89 -6.86
C PHE A 136 8.94 14.29 -6.46
N LEU A 137 7.89 13.56 -6.86
CA LEU A 137 6.51 13.82 -6.46
C LEU A 137 6.33 13.71 -4.93
N LEU A 138 7.00 12.73 -4.32
CA LEU A 138 7.04 12.60 -2.86
C LEU A 138 7.68 13.83 -2.19
N ALA A 139 8.79 14.33 -2.75
CA ALA A 139 9.42 15.56 -2.25
C ALA A 139 8.50 16.77 -2.35
N LEU A 140 7.74 16.93 -3.46
CA LEU A 140 6.76 17.99 -3.62
C LEU A 140 5.66 17.91 -2.56
N ALA A 141 5.18 16.71 -2.23
CA ALA A 141 4.18 16.50 -1.19
C ALA A 141 4.70 16.81 0.23
N LEU A 142 6.01 16.92 0.42
CA LEU A 142 6.65 17.24 1.69
C LEU A 142 7.02 18.72 1.86
N VAL A 143 6.92 19.53 0.81
CA VAL A 143 7.40 20.93 0.80
C VAL A 143 6.79 21.77 1.92
N ASN A 144 5.50 21.60 2.21
CA ASN A 144 4.76 22.36 3.23
C ASN A 144 4.88 21.78 4.66
N ARG A 145 5.86 20.92 4.94
CA ARG A 145 6.08 20.25 6.25
C ARG A 145 4.82 19.57 6.79
N PRO A 146 4.14 18.74 6.01
CA PRO A 146 2.85 18.17 6.41
C PRO A 146 2.98 17.30 7.66
N GLN A 147 1.89 17.26 8.47
CA GLN A 147 1.74 16.30 9.56
C GLN A 147 1.10 14.99 9.08
N LEU A 148 0.32 15.09 8.01
CA LEU A 148 -0.38 13.98 7.37
C LEU A 148 -0.04 13.96 5.88
N LEU A 149 0.47 12.84 5.39
CA LEU A 149 0.89 12.62 4.01
C LEU A 149 -0.03 11.58 3.36
N PHE A 150 -0.58 11.94 2.20
CA PHE A 150 -1.36 11.05 1.36
C PHE A 150 -0.53 10.59 0.17
N LEU A 151 -0.52 9.28 -0.09
CA LEU A 151 0.20 8.66 -1.19
C LEU A 151 -0.76 7.78 -1.98
N ASP A 152 -1.17 8.24 -3.17
CA ASP A 152 -2.07 7.44 -4.02
C ASP A 152 -1.24 6.58 -4.98
N GLU A 153 -1.21 5.27 -4.71
CA GLU A 153 -0.48 4.25 -5.47
C GLU A 153 0.99 4.63 -5.77
N PRO A 154 1.82 4.96 -4.76
CA PRO A 154 3.11 5.61 -4.96
C PRO A 154 4.14 4.76 -5.71
N SER A 155 4.02 3.43 -5.71
CA SER A 155 4.98 2.52 -6.34
C SER A 155 4.50 1.89 -7.64
N THR A 156 3.33 2.31 -8.15
CA THR A 156 2.78 1.75 -9.39
C THR A 156 3.69 2.02 -10.58
N GLY A 157 3.94 0.96 -11.37
CA GLY A 157 4.78 1.02 -12.57
C GLY A 157 6.30 1.09 -12.29
N LEU A 158 6.73 0.94 -11.05
CA LEU A 158 8.15 0.89 -10.70
C LEU A 158 8.71 -0.53 -10.82
N ASP A 159 9.97 -0.60 -11.25
CA ASP A 159 10.75 -1.83 -11.13
C ASP A 159 11.01 -2.19 -9.66
N PRO A 160 11.36 -3.46 -9.34
CA PRO A 160 11.53 -3.90 -7.96
C PRO A 160 12.59 -3.11 -7.16
N GLN A 161 13.65 -2.63 -7.81
CA GLN A 161 14.71 -1.87 -7.15
C GLN A 161 14.24 -0.45 -6.81
N ALA A 162 13.60 0.23 -7.75
CA ALA A 162 13.03 1.57 -7.55
C ALA A 162 11.93 1.55 -6.49
N ARG A 163 11.12 0.48 -6.46
CA ARG A 163 10.07 0.27 -5.45
C ARG A 163 10.66 0.16 -4.04
N ARG A 164 11.66 -0.68 -3.83
CA ARG A 164 12.33 -0.84 -2.53
C ARG A 164 12.96 0.46 -2.05
N ASN A 165 13.63 1.18 -2.94
CA ASN A 165 14.20 2.49 -2.62
C ASN A 165 13.12 3.48 -2.16
N LEU A 166 11.97 3.53 -2.85
CA LEU A 166 10.85 4.38 -2.45
C LEU A 166 10.30 3.98 -1.07
N TRP A 167 10.19 2.69 -0.77
CA TRP A 167 9.75 2.20 0.54
C TRP A 167 10.70 2.61 1.66
N ASP A 168 12.02 2.56 1.42
CA ASP A 168 13.02 3.02 2.40
C ASP A 168 12.84 4.51 2.72
N ILE A 169 12.58 5.33 1.70
CA ILE A 169 12.32 6.77 1.87
C ILE A 169 11.02 6.98 2.67
N VAL A 170 9.93 6.28 2.33
CA VAL A 170 8.65 6.37 3.04
C VAL A 170 8.80 5.93 4.51
N ASN A 171 9.54 4.87 4.79
CA ASN A 171 9.84 4.43 6.15
C ASN A 171 10.64 5.48 6.93
N ALA A 172 11.63 6.14 6.31
CA ALA A 172 12.38 7.23 6.95
C ALA A 172 11.47 8.44 7.26
N ILE A 173 10.53 8.76 6.38
CA ILE A 173 9.52 9.81 6.60
C ILE A 173 8.61 9.43 7.78
N LYS A 174 8.12 8.19 7.84
CA LYS A 174 7.33 7.69 8.98
C LYS A 174 8.12 7.78 10.27
N ALA A 175 9.38 7.33 10.28
CA ALA A 175 10.26 7.37 11.44
C ALA A 175 10.53 8.80 11.95
N SER A 176 10.39 9.84 11.10
CA SER A 176 10.44 11.25 11.53
C SER A 176 9.16 11.73 12.23
N GLY A 177 8.19 10.85 12.49
CA GLY A 177 6.93 11.14 13.20
C GLY A 177 5.78 11.61 12.31
N LYS A 178 5.91 11.58 11.00
CA LYS A 178 4.80 11.93 10.08
C LYS A 178 3.80 10.78 10.00
N THR A 179 2.52 11.13 9.87
CA THR A 179 1.45 10.16 9.62
C THR A 179 1.30 9.97 8.12
N ILE A 180 1.12 8.75 7.68
CA ILE A 180 1.01 8.42 6.25
C ILE A 180 -0.28 7.64 6.01
N ILE A 181 -1.01 8.03 4.98
CA ILE A 181 -2.10 7.23 4.40
C ILE A 181 -1.69 6.88 2.98
N LEU A 182 -1.70 5.61 2.65
CA LEU A 182 -1.42 5.19 1.28
C LEU A 182 -2.53 4.30 0.73
N THR A 183 -2.76 4.41 -0.57
CA THR A 183 -3.52 3.43 -1.32
C THR A 183 -2.57 2.54 -2.09
N THR A 184 -2.88 1.28 -2.20
CA THR A 184 -2.13 0.36 -3.03
C THR A 184 -2.96 -0.88 -3.38
N HIS A 185 -2.64 -1.48 -4.51
CA HIS A 185 -3.05 -2.83 -4.86
C HIS A 185 -1.92 -3.86 -4.66
N TYR A 186 -0.69 -3.39 -4.34
CA TYR A 186 0.43 -4.26 -4.00
C TYR A 186 0.42 -4.62 -2.52
N MET A 187 0.04 -5.86 -2.19
CA MET A 187 -0.06 -6.34 -0.81
C MET A 187 1.29 -6.35 -0.10
N GLU A 188 2.39 -6.57 -0.84
CA GLU A 188 3.76 -6.53 -0.32
C GLU A 188 4.11 -5.11 0.18
N GLU A 189 3.74 -4.06 -0.56
CA GLU A 189 3.93 -2.66 -0.15
C GLU A 189 3.25 -2.36 1.19
N ALA A 190 1.96 -2.73 1.29
CA ALA A 190 1.20 -2.54 2.51
C ALA A 190 1.77 -3.34 3.69
N GLN A 191 2.21 -4.57 3.45
CA GLN A 191 2.81 -5.41 4.49
C GLN A 191 4.15 -4.86 4.98
N HIS A 192 4.88 -4.15 4.11
CA HIS A 192 6.19 -3.56 4.43
C HIS A 192 6.09 -2.19 5.10
N LEU A 193 5.14 -1.35 4.70
CA LEU A 193 5.05 0.05 5.12
C LEU A 193 4.02 0.29 6.23
N CYS A 194 2.88 -0.41 6.20
CA CYS A 194 1.73 -0.06 7.03
C CYS A 194 1.76 -0.72 8.40
N ASP A 195 1.40 0.06 9.41
CA ASP A 195 1.16 -0.42 10.77
C ASP A 195 -0.25 -1.02 10.89
N GLU A 196 -1.19 -0.47 10.12
CA GLU A 196 -2.57 -0.92 10.01
C GLU A 196 -3.04 -0.82 8.56
N VAL A 197 -3.88 -1.76 8.14
CA VAL A 197 -4.48 -1.75 6.80
C VAL A 197 -5.99 -1.95 6.89
N ALA A 198 -6.71 -1.36 5.93
CA ALA A 198 -8.09 -1.67 5.65
C ALA A 198 -8.20 -2.25 4.23
N ILE A 199 -8.72 -3.46 4.13
CA ILE A 199 -8.97 -4.12 2.86
C ILE A 199 -10.35 -3.71 2.38
N MET A 200 -10.41 -3.09 1.20
CA MET A 200 -11.65 -2.62 0.58
C MET A 200 -12.06 -3.51 -0.59
N ASP A 201 -13.35 -3.80 -0.66
CA ASP A 201 -13.99 -4.40 -1.85
C ASP A 201 -15.39 -3.81 -2.02
N HIS A 202 -15.79 -3.53 -3.26
CA HIS A 202 -17.09 -2.95 -3.61
C HIS A 202 -17.51 -1.76 -2.73
N GLY A 203 -16.58 -0.83 -2.46
CA GLY A 203 -16.80 0.38 -1.68
C GLY A 203 -16.90 0.17 -0.17
N ARG A 204 -16.63 -1.01 0.35
CA ARG A 204 -16.71 -1.33 1.78
C ARG A 204 -15.38 -1.84 2.33
N ILE A 205 -15.13 -1.60 3.60
CA ILE A 205 -14.04 -2.27 4.32
C ILE A 205 -14.53 -3.66 4.71
N ILE A 206 -13.81 -4.70 4.22
CA ILE A 206 -14.11 -6.12 4.49
C ILE A 206 -13.23 -6.71 5.58
N ALA A 207 -12.05 -6.14 5.82
CA ALA A 207 -11.19 -6.48 6.95
C ALA A 207 -10.33 -5.28 7.32
N ARG A 208 -9.94 -5.17 8.59
CA ARG A 208 -9.08 -4.10 9.10
C ARG A 208 -8.22 -4.59 10.25
N GLY A 209 -6.93 -4.25 10.26
CA GLY A 209 -6.01 -4.60 11.33
C GLY A 209 -4.55 -4.47 10.92
N ALA A 210 -3.65 -4.82 11.84
CA ALA A 210 -2.23 -4.92 11.50
C ALA A 210 -2.01 -6.05 10.48
N PRO A 211 -1.15 -5.88 9.46
CA PRO A 211 -0.93 -6.89 8.41
C PRO A 211 -0.68 -8.30 8.96
N LYS A 212 0.21 -8.42 9.95
CA LYS A 212 0.53 -9.71 10.59
C LYS A 212 -0.64 -10.32 11.36
N ALA A 213 -1.53 -9.49 11.91
CA ALA A 213 -2.72 -9.96 12.63
C ALA A 213 -3.75 -10.53 11.66
N LEU A 214 -4.04 -9.80 10.56
CA LEU A 214 -4.95 -10.26 9.52
C LEU A 214 -4.47 -11.56 8.87
N ILE A 215 -3.16 -11.69 8.60
CA ILE A 215 -2.61 -12.94 8.06
C ILE A 215 -2.85 -14.12 9.03
N ARG A 216 -2.63 -13.92 10.32
CA ARG A 216 -2.88 -14.96 11.34
C ARG A 216 -4.34 -15.33 11.49
N GLU A 217 -5.24 -14.35 11.34
CA GLU A 217 -6.68 -14.54 11.51
C GLU A 217 -7.33 -15.26 10.32
N HIS A 218 -6.85 -14.93 9.10
CA HIS A 218 -7.50 -15.36 7.87
C HIS A 218 -6.73 -16.43 7.08
N CYS A 219 -5.49 -16.75 7.47
CA CYS A 219 -4.68 -17.74 6.77
C CYS A 219 -4.12 -18.76 7.76
N GLU A 220 -4.24 -20.03 7.41
CA GLU A 220 -3.69 -21.13 8.20
C GLU A 220 -2.44 -21.73 7.53
N GLY A 221 -1.39 -21.93 8.34
CA GLY A 221 -0.21 -22.68 7.94
C GLY A 221 0.66 -22.01 6.90
N VAL A 222 1.38 -22.84 6.16
CA VAL A 222 2.27 -22.47 5.06
C VAL A 222 1.97 -23.35 3.84
N THR A 223 2.38 -22.87 2.66
CA THR A 223 2.30 -23.66 1.43
C THR A 223 3.70 -24.16 1.06
N VAL A 224 3.87 -25.48 1.03
CA VAL A 224 5.06 -26.14 0.49
C VAL A 224 4.83 -26.35 -1.00
N VAL A 225 5.74 -25.90 -1.85
CA VAL A 225 5.66 -26.02 -3.30
C VAL A 225 6.82 -26.85 -3.80
N LEU A 226 6.50 -27.86 -4.61
CA LEU A 226 7.46 -28.77 -5.23
C LEU A 226 7.09 -28.97 -6.70
N PRO A 227 8.07 -29.05 -7.63
CA PRO A 227 7.80 -29.44 -9.01
C PRO A 227 7.16 -30.85 -9.05
N ARG A 228 6.23 -31.07 -9.98
CA ARG A 228 5.58 -32.37 -10.16
C ARG A 228 6.60 -33.52 -10.36
N ARG A 229 7.73 -33.21 -11.02
CA ARG A 229 8.85 -34.14 -11.25
C ARG A 229 9.52 -34.67 -9.97
N SER A 230 9.39 -33.96 -8.85
CA SER A 230 9.95 -34.35 -7.54
C SER A 230 9.26 -35.58 -6.96
N PHE A 231 8.08 -35.95 -7.47
CA PHE A 231 7.27 -37.05 -7.00
C PHE A 231 7.45 -38.26 -7.90
N ARG A 232 7.92 -39.39 -7.32
CA ARG A 232 8.05 -40.67 -8.00
C ARG A 232 6.70 -41.35 -8.22
N GLN A 233 5.75 -41.10 -7.34
CA GLN A 233 4.38 -41.60 -7.41
C GLN A 233 3.40 -40.45 -7.63
N PRO A 234 2.16 -40.70 -8.08
CA PRO A 234 1.15 -39.65 -8.21
C PRO A 234 0.96 -38.94 -6.86
N PRO A 235 1.05 -37.57 -6.80
CA PRO A 235 0.91 -36.84 -5.54
C PRO A 235 -0.40 -37.13 -4.83
N GLU A 236 -1.48 -37.40 -5.57
CA GLU A 236 -2.82 -37.70 -5.08
C GLU A 236 -2.89 -38.93 -4.15
N THR A 237 -1.86 -39.76 -4.18
CA THR A 237 -1.75 -40.94 -3.28
C THR A 237 -1.25 -40.58 -1.89
N LEU A 238 -0.76 -39.36 -1.70
CA LEU A 238 -0.24 -38.91 -0.42
C LEU A 238 -1.39 -38.43 0.49
N PRO A 239 -1.34 -38.67 1.81
CA PRO A 239 -2.34 -38.23 2.77
C PRO A 239 -2.13 -36.75 3.13
N LEU A 240 -1.96 -35.90 2.12
CA LEU A 240 -1.69 -34.44 2.25
C LEU A 240 -2.74 -33.65 1.48
N ASN A 241 -3.07 -32.46 2.00
CA ASN A 241 -3.92 -31.53 1.28
C ASN A 241 -3.08 -30.86 0.20
N LEU A 242 -3.21 -31.33 -1.03
CA LEU A 242 -2.40 -30.88 -2.15
C LEU A 242 -3.24 -30.48 -3.37
N GLN A 243 -2.71 -29.55 -4.14
CA GLN A 243 -3.26 -29.13 -5.43
C GLN A 243 -2.13 -29.07 -6.45
N GLU A 244 -2.36 -29.57 -7.66
CA GLU A 244 -1.42 -29.41 -8.77
C GLU A 244 -1.80 -28.17 -9.59
N ILE A 245 -0.86 -27.21 -9.68
CA ILE A 245 -1.05 -25.96 -10.40
C ILE A 245 0.17 -25.72 -11.30
N ASN A 246 -0.05 -25.62 -12.61
CA ASN A 246 1.02 -25.33 -13.59
C ASN A 246 2.25 -26.25 -13.49
N GLY A 247 2.05 -27.54 -13.22
CA GLY A 247 3.14 -28.51 -13.10
C GLY A 247 3.93 -28.45 -11.79
N ALA A 248 3.43 -27.72 -10.80
CA ALA A 248 3.91 -27.71 -9.42
C ALA A 248 2.82 -28.24 -8.47
N VAL A 249 3.25 -28.95 -7.44
CA VAL A 249 2.38 -29.47 -6.37
C VAL A 249 2.46 -28.50 -5.19
N HIS A 250 1.33 -27.92 -4.83
CA HIS A 250 1.14 -27.04 -3.69
C HIS A 250 0.53 -27.83 -2.54
N ILE A 251 1.20 -27.86 -1.40
CA ILE A 251 0.77 -28.58 -0.21
C ILE A 251 0.52 -27.59 0.90
N GLN A 252 -0.73 -27.44 1.33
CA GLN A 252 -1.07 -26.62 2.49
C GLN A 252 -0.89 -27.41 3.78
N THR A 253 -0.13 -26.88 4.73
CA THR A 253 0.12 -27.52 6.02
C THR A 253 0.22 -26.50 7.16
N SER A 254 -0.38 -26.83 8.30
CA SER A 254 -0.20 -26.08 9.55
C SER A 254 1.04 -26.51 10.32
N ASN A 255 1.59 -27.70 10.00
CA ASN A 255 2.78 -28.27 10.63
C ASN A 255 3.79 -28.70 9.55
N ILE A 256 4.79 -27.86 9.33
CA ILE A 256 5.81 -28.09 8.31
C ILE A 256 6.66 -29.33 8.62
N ASP A 257 6.97 -29.60 9.89
CA ASP A 257 7.82 -30.72 10.30
C ASP A 257 7.17 -32.05 9.96
N ASP A 258 5.87 -32.19 10.20
CA ASP A 258 5.13 -33.40 9.87
C ASP A 258 4.94 -33.58 8.37
N CYS A 259 4.70 -32.46 7.65
CA CYS A 259 4.65 -32.47 6.20
C CYS A 259 5.98 -32.95 5.59
N LEU A 260 7.10 -32.42 6.06
CA LEU A 260 8.43 -32.86 5.59
C LEU A 260 8.72 -34.31 5.89
N LYS A 261 8.38 -34.81 7.09
CA LYS A 261 8.53 -36.24 7.42
C LYS A 261 7.73 -37.12 6.47
N GLN A 262 6.51 -36.74 6.13
CA GLN A 262 5.66 -37.50 5.20
C GLN A 262 6.25 -37.47 3.78
N LEU A 263 6.70 -36.33 3.29
CA LEU A 263 7.35 -36.21 1.98
C LEU A 263 8.62 -37.09 1.89
N LEU A 264 9.46 -37.07 2.92
CA LEU A 264 10.67 -37.88 3.00
C LEU A 264 10.34 -39.41 3.05
N SER A 265 9.33 -39.81 3.82
CA SER A 265 8.89 -41.20 3.89
C SER A 265 8.39 -41.74 2.54
N CYS A 266 7.84 -40.86 1.71
CA CYS A 266 7.38 -41.16 0.35
C CYS A 266 8.48 -40.97 -0.71
N GLN A 267 9.74 -40.76 -0.29
CA GLN A 267 10.89 -40.57 -1.19
C GLN A 267 10.72 -39.49 -2.22
N VAL A 268 10.05 -38.37 -1.82
CA VAL A 268 9.93 -37.16 -2.62
C VAL A 268 11.27 -36.41 -2.63
N ASP A 269 11.70 -35.97 -3.80
CA ASP A 269 12.91 -35.15 -3.92
C ASP A 269 12.62 -33.71 -3.47
N LEU A 270 13.26 -33.26 -2.38
CA LEU A 270 13.08 -31.95 -1.80
C LEU A 270 14.06 -30.88 -2.31
N SER A 271 14.93 -31.22 -3.28
CA SER A 271 16.00 -30.33 -3.77
C SER A 271 15.47 -28.99 -4.31
N ASP A 272 14.31 -29.04 -4.99
CA ASP A 272 13.65 -27.85 -5.58
C ASP A 272 12.46 -27.37 -4.73
N MET A 273 12.41 -27.72 -3.44
CA MET A 273 11.34 -27.33 -2.55
C MET A 273 11.41 -25.83 -2.21
N SER A 274 10.25 -25.17 -2.22
CA SER A 274 10.08 -23.84 -1.65
C SER A 274 8.94 -23.82 -0.63
N VAL A 275 9.09 -22.96 0.40
CA VAL A 275 8.07 -22.79 1.43
C VAL A 275 7.60 -21.37 1.40
N HIS A 276 6.32 -21.17 1.18
CA HIS A 276 5.69 -19.86 1.11
C HIS A 276 4.83 -19.62 2.35
N SER A 277 5.20 -18.62 3.13
CA SER A 277 4.34 -18.12 4.19
C SER A 277 3.17 -17.33 3.59
N PRO A 278 1.98 -17.40 4.19
CA PRO A 278 0.85 -16.61 3.74
C PRO A 278 1.14 -15.11 3.86
N ASN A 279 0.52 -14.33 3.00
CA ASN A 279 0.62 -12.89 2.93
C ASN A 279 -0.77 -12.23 2.84
N LEU A 280 -0.84 -10.91 2.73
CA LEU A 280 -2.11 -10.19 2.62
C LEU A 280 -2.90 -10.53 1.34
N GLU A 281 -2.26 -11.02 0.28
CA GLU A 281 -2.94 -11.49 -0.93
C GLU A 281 -3.78 -12.73 -0.62
N HIS A 282 -3.25 -13.66 0.16
CA HIS A 282 -4.00 -14.83 0.63
C HIS A 282 -5.17 -14.42 1.54
N VAL A 283 -5.00 -13.40 2.39
CA VAL A 283 -6.09 -12.83 3.18
C VAL A 283 -7.22 -12.32 2.27
N PHE A 284 -6.85 -11.54 1.25
CA PHE A 284 -7.84 -11.00 0.29
C PHE A 284 -8.57 -12.12 -0.46
N LEU A 285 -7.83 -13.12 -0.94
CA LEU A 285 -8.38 -14.31 -1.60
C LEU A 285 -9.39 -15.05 -0.71
N ASN A 286 -9.02 -15.28 0.55
CA ASN A 286 -9.88 -16.01 1.50
C ASN A 286 -11.16 -15.24 1.83
N LEU A 287 -11.08 -13.90 1.90
CA LEU A 287 -12.23 -13.05 2.19
C LEU A 287 -13.19 -12.87 1.01
N THR A 288 -12.66 -12.84 -0.22
CA THR A 288 -13.45 -12.51 -1.41
C THR A 288 -13.74 -13.67 -2.34
N GLY A 289 -13.01 -14.77 -2.20
CA GLY A 289 -13.03 -15.90 -3.13
C GLY A 289 -12.51 -15.56 -4.53
N ARG A 290 -11.81 -14.42 -4.71
CA ARG A 290 -11.32 -13.92 -6.00
C ARG A 290 -9.86 -13.52 -5.90
N GLN A 291 -9.08 -13.81 -6.95
CA GLN A 291 -7.74 -13.23 -7.09
C GLN A 291 -7.82 -11.72 -7.33
N LEU A 292 -6.84 -10.98 -6.84
CA LEU A 292 -6.65 -9.58 -7.22
C LEU A 292 -6.52 -9.54 -8.74
N ARG A 293 -7.42 -8.81 -9.38
CA ARG A 293 -7.31 -8.54 -10.82
C ARG A 293 -6.33 -7.38 -10.99
N ASP A 294 -5.28 -7.62 -11.76
CA ASP A 294 -4.35 -6.59 -12.24
C ASP A 294 -5.07 -5.48 -13.03
#